data_6ea803fe63e0931a30bae7c15d1bea17
#
_entry.id   6ea803fe63e0931a30bae7c15d1bea17
#
_cell.length_a   1.000
_cell.length_b   1.000
_cell.length_c   1.000
_cell.angle_alpha   90.00
_cell.angle_beta   90.00
_cell.angle_gamma   90.00
#
_symmetry.space_group_name_H-M   'P 1'
#
loop_
_entity.id
_entity.type
_entity.pdbx_description
1 polymer ?
#
loop_
_entity_poly.entity_id
_entity_poly.type
_entity_poly.pdbx_seq_one_letter_code
_entity_poly.pdbx_strand_id
1 'polypeptide(L)'
;MPHFIRHHFPELLRRYVTLLELGGSHVHNFRDLVDALGIATLIIGDLDATAATRITDKNGLETTRWKSVRPQQGKAQQTANSVLKEWHPQEKLIDELIALPAEGHASAAGSDYELYVAYQKPVKVEGAAEGDALVIPRTFEDALILENLSAVAKAEGSVTSDKIRAIVAEDLSGDDLEDGLFDLLKIAEKAAFALDCLMLKDPKALKPPSYTAAGLRWFEGAVGKDILESELKAGQANGGH
;
A
#
# COMPACT_ATOMS: atom_id res chain seq x y z
N MET A 1 9.23 4.59 -3.08
CA MET A 1 9.36 3.26 -3.71
C MET A 1 10.80 2.92 -4.14
N PRO A 2 11.57 3.75 -4.87
CA PRO A 2 12.95 3.44 -5.31
C PRO A 2 13.90 3.03 -4.17
N HIS A 3 13.74 3.62 -2.98
CA HIS A 3 14.52 3.27 -1.79
C HIS A 3 14.34 1.77 -1.42
N PHE A 4 13.10 1.30 -1.34
CA PHE A 4 12.81 -0.09 -0.98
C PHE A 4 13.31 -1.07 -2.02
N ILE A 5 13.12 -0.76 -3.31
CA ILE A 5 13.66 -1.59 -4.39
C ILE A 5 15.18 -1.70 -4.25
N ARG A 6 15.88 -0.59 -4.07
CA ARG A 6 17.35 -0.59 -3.95
C ARG A 6 17.88 -1.42 -2.78
N HIS A 7 17.22 -1.35 -1.64
CA HIS A 7 17.76 -1.91 -0.39
C HIS A 7 17.19 -3.28 -0.02
N HIS A 8 15.99 -3.63 -0.52
CA HIS A 8 15.28 -4.84 -0.12
C HIS A 8 14.93 -5.76 -1.31
N PHE A 9 14.94 -5.25 -2.56
CA PHE A 9 14.60 -5.99 -3.78
C PHE A 9 15.60 -5.70 -4.91
N PRO A 10 16.92 -5.93 -4.69
CA PRO A 10 17.95 -5.53 -5.64
C PRO A 10 17.86 -6.25 -7.00
N GLU A 11 17.22 -7.41 -7.06
CA GLU A 11 17.03 -8.12 -8.33
C GLU A 11 16.10 -7.36 -9.29
N LEU A 12 15.16 -6.58 -8.80
CA LEU A 12 14.34 -5.68 -9.62
C LEU A 12 15.16 -4.59 -10.33
N LEU A 13 16.33 -4.19 -9.78
CA LEU A 13 17.23 -3.23 -10.44
C LEU A 13 17.90 -3.80 -11.70
N ARG A 14 17.90 -5.12 -11.85
CA ARG A 14 18.47 -5.83 -13.02
C ARG A 14 17.42 -6.06 -14.09
N ARG A 15 16.18 -5.63 -13.87
CA ARG A 15 15.03 -5.83 -14.75
C ARG A 15 14.61 -4.50 -15.39
N TYR A 16 13.92 -4.61 -16.50
CA TYR A 16 13.28 -3.46 -17.13
C TYR A 16 11.99 -3.15 -16.36
N VAL A 17 12.08 -2.22 -15.42
CA VAL A 17 10.94 -1.81 -14.58
C VAL A 17 10.68 -0.33 -14.78
N THR A 18 9.46 0.02 -15.14
CA THR A 18 8.99 1.40 -15.19
C THR A 18 8.17 1.69 -13.93
N LEU A 19 8.51 2.76 -13.23
CA LEU A 19 7.79 3.23 -12.06
C LEU A 19 7.00 4.48 -12.43
N LEU A 20 5.68 4.41 -12.30
CA LEU A 20 4.79 5.54 -12.50
C LEU A 20 4.21 5.96 -11.16
N GLU A 21 4.35 7.25 -10.83
CA GLU A 21 3.75 7.84 -9.64
C GLU A 21 2.49 8.59 -10.05
N LEU A 22 1.34 8.07 -9.62
CA LEU A 22 0.02 8.58 -10.00
C LEU A 22 -0.73 9.02 -8.75
N GLY A 23 -1.45 10.14 -8.82
CA GLY A 23 -2.40 10.51 -7.77
C GLY A 23 -3.46 9.42 -7.60
N GLY A 24 -3.70 8.97 -6.36
CA GLY A 24 -4.48 7.76 -6.04
C GLY A 24 -5.85 7.66 -6.73
N SER A 25 -6.55 8.78 -6.94
CA SER A 25 -7.87 8.82 -7.61
C SER A 25 -7.81 8.63 -9.14
N HIS A 26 -6.62 8.59 -9.75
CA HIS A 26 -6.46 8.56 -11.21
C HIS A 26 -5.87 7.26 -11.74
N VAL A 27 -5.43 6.36 -10.88
CA VAL A 27 -4.78 5.09 -11.28
C VAL A 27 -5.69 4.23 -12.16
N HIS A 28 -6.99 4.18 -11.86
CA HIS A 28 -7.96 3.39 -12.63
C HIS A 28 -8.06 3.83 -14.11
N ASN A 29 -7.73 5.10 -14.45
CA ASN A 29 -7.70 5.59 -15.82
C ASN A 29 -6.58 4.98 -16.68
N PHE A 30 -5.61 4.32 -16.05
CA PHE A 30 -4.52 3.64 -16.74
C PHE A 30 -4.84 2.19 -17.08
N ARG A 31 -6.04 1.72 -16.76
CA ARG A 31 -6.45 0.34 -17.05
C ARG A 31 -6.28 -0.01 -18.51
N ASP A 32 -6.83 0.80 -19.42
CA ASP A 32 -6.74 0.53 -20.86
C ASP A 32 -5.30 0.50 -21.37
N LEU A 33 -4.41 1.32 -20.80
CA LEU A 33 -2.99 1.29 -21.14
C LEU A 33 -2.34 -0.02 -20.65
N VAL A 34 -2.61 -0.44 -19.41
CA VAL A 34 -2.08 -1.69 -18.84
C VAL A 34 -2.59 -2.88 -19.63
N ASP A 35 -3.90 -2.91 -19.96
CA ASP A 35 -4.52 -3.94 -20.79
C ASP A 35 -3.88 -3.99 -22.19
N ALA A 36 -3.59 -2.83 -22.80
CA ALA A 36 -2.98 -2.77 -24.13
C ALA A 36 -1.50 -3.18 -24.14
N LEU A 37 -0.76 -2.94 -23.05
CA LEU A 37 0.65 -3.33 -22.94
C LEU A 37 0.82 -4.82 -22.64
N GLY A 38 -0.12 -5.45 -21.96
CA GLY A 38 -0.09 -6.88 -21.65
C GLY A 38 1.11 -7.33 -20.82
N ILE A 39 1.65 -6.44 -19.95
CA ILE A 39 2.86 -6.71 -19.14
C ILE A 39 2.50 -6.90 -17.67
N ALA A 40 3.33 -7.66 -16.96
CA ALA A 40 3.19 -7.81 -15.51
C ALA A 40 3.14 -6.44 -14.81
N THR A 41 2.10 -6.20 -14.03
CA THR A 41 1.83 -4.89 -13.44
C THR A 41 1.55 -5.01 -11.94
N LEU A 42 2.29 -4.25 -11.14
CA LEU A 42 2.04 -4.08 -9.71
C LEU A 42 1.46 -2.68 -9.47
N ILE A 43 0.27 -2.62 -8.89
CA ILE A 43 -0.34 -1.40 -8.38
C ILE A 43 -0.20 -1.38 -6.86
N ILE A 44 0.36 -0.30 -6.31
CA ILE A 44 0.43 -0.07 -4.87
C ILE A 44 -0.47 1.11 -4.55
N GLY A 45 -1.48 0.88 -3.74
CA GLY A 45 -2.48 1.89 -3.40
C GLY A 45 -2.89 1.88 -1.94
N ASP A 46 -3.71 2.86 -1.55
CA ASP A 46 -4.23 2.99 -0.21
C ASP A 46 -5.61 2.33 -0.07
N LEU A 47 -5.88 1.79 1.13
CA LEU A 47 -7.18 1.20 1.46
C LEU A 47 -8.29 2.26 1.52
N ASP A 48 -7.95 3.48 1.95
CA ASP A 48 -8.82 4.68 1.94
C ASP A 48 -10.23 4.46 2.49
N ALA A 49 -10.30 3.96 3.73
CA ALA A 49 -11.57 3.68 4.39
C ALA A 49 -12.46 4.92 4.56
N THR A 50 -13.74 4.75 4.27
CA THR A 50 -14.77 5.76 4.45
C THR A 50 -16.01 5.18 5.14
N ALA A 51 -16.73 6.03 5.88
CA ALA A 51 -18.01 5.69 6.49
C ALA A 51 -19.10 6.65 6.05
N ALA A 52 -20.31 6.11 5.88
CA ALA A 52 -21.50 6.89 5.56
C ALA A 52 -21.92 7.72 6.78
N THR A 53 -22.12 9.01 6.58
CA THR A 53 -22.65 9.93 7.59
C THR A 53 -23.90 10.60 7.02
N ARG A 54 -25.01 10.53 7.72
CA ARG A 54 -26.21 11.29 7.36
C ARG A 54 -26.00 12.74 7.73
N ILE A 55 -26.25 13.62 6.81
CA ILE A 55 -26.23 15.06 7.00
C ILE A 55 -27.54 15.65 6.52
N THR A 56 -28.09 16.60 7.25
CA THR A 56 -29.24 17.39 6.83
C THR A 56 -28.74 18.71 6.24
N ASP A 57 -29.13 19.01 5.02
CA ASP A 57 -28.77 20.26 4.36
C ASP A 57 -29.56 21.45 4.94
N LYS A 58 -29.24 22.66 4.46
CA LYS A 58 -29.90 23.90 4.91
C LYS A 58 -31.41 23.94 4.58
N ASN A 59 -31.90 23.06 3.70
CA ASN A 59 -33.28 22.95 3.27
C ASN A 59 -34.03 21.82 3.99
N GLY A 60 -33.39 21.17 4.96
CA GLY A 60 -33.96 20.03 5.70
C GLY A 60 -33.90 18.69 4.94
N LEU A 61 -33.19 18.61 3.80
CA LEU A 61 -33.05 17.37 3.04
C LEU A 61 -31.93 16.51 3.64
N GLU A 62 -32.25 15.27 3.99
CA GLU A 62 -31.28 14.30 4.42
C GLU A 62 -30.48 13.74 3.22
N THR A 63 -29.17 13.85 3.31
CA THR A 63 -28.21 13.30 2.34
C THR A 63 -27.18 12.43 3.02
N THR A 64 -26.65 11.45 2.29
CA THR A 64 -25.52 10.62 2.78
C THR A 64 -24.22 11.20 2.26
N ARG A 65 -23.29 11.47 3.18
CA ARG A 65 -21.93 11.89 2.86
C ARG A 65 -20.94 10.83 3.35
N TRP A 66 -20.00 10.46 2.50
CA TRP A 66 -18.90 9.58 2.86
C TRP A 66 -17.75 10.41 3.42
N LYS A 67 -17.31 10.05 4.63
CA LYS A 67 -16.18 10.70 5.29
C LYS A 67 -15.05 9.70 5.47
N SER A 68 -13.82 10.18 5.30
CA SER A 68 -12.61 9.43 5.60
C SER A 68 -12.57 9.07 7.09
N VAL A 69 -12.32 7.80 7.38
CA VAL A 69 -12.27 7.25 8.73
C VAL A 69 -11.10 6.28 8.88
N ARG A 70 -10.71 5.99 10.11
CA ARG A 70 -9.82 4.89 10.42
C ARG A 70 -10.48 3.56 10.04
N PRO A 71 -9.77 2.63 9.36
CA PRO A 71 -10.30 1.32 9.05
C PRO A 71 -10.55 0.52 10.35
N GLN A 72 -11.72 -0.08 10.45
CA GLN A 72 -12.10 -0.93 11.58
C GLN A 72 -12.95 -2.08 11.08
N GLN A 73 -12.63 -3.30 11.53
CA GLN A 73 -13.40 -4.48 11.17
C GLN A 73 -14.83 -4.43 11.77
N GLY A 74 -15.80 -4.92 11.02
CA GLY A 74 -17.21 -5.00 11.46
C GLY A 74 -17.95 -3.66 11.46
N LYS A 75 -17.42 -2.60 10.85
CA LYS A 75 -18.03 -1.27 10.82
C LYS A 75 -18.73 -0.91 9.51
N ALA A 76 -18.92 -1.87 8.61
CA ALA A 76 -19.54 -1.65 7.30
C ALA A 76 -18.94 -0.46 6.51
N GLN A 77 -17.65 -0.23 6.68
CA GLN A 77 -16.89 0.81 5.99
C GLN A 77 -16.63 0.41 4.54
N GLN A 78 -16.45 1.41 3.68
CA GLN A 78 -16.13 1.20 2.26
C GLN A 78 -14.84 1.91 1.87
N THR A 79 -14.12 1.33 0.91
CA THR A 79 -12.97 2.00 0.32
C THR A 79 -13.40 3.16 -0.60
N ALA A 80 -12.66 4.27 -0.58
CA ALA A 80 -12.76 5.31 -1.60
C ALA A 80 -11.92 5.03 -2.85
N ASN A 81 -11.01 4.06 -2.78
CA ASN A 81 -10.07 3.74 -3.85
C ASN A 81 -10.79 3.11 -5.07
N SER A 82 -10.76 3.80 -6.21
CA SER A 82 -11.41 3.35 -7.45
C SER A 82 -10.76 2.09 -8.04
N VAL A 83 -9.47 1.88 -7.87
CA VAL A 83 -8.80 0.64 -8.32
C VAL A 83 -9.41 -0.57 -7.63
N LEU A 84 -9.57 -0.50 -6.30
CA LEU A 84 -10.13 -1.60 -5.51
C LEU A 84 -11.60 -1.86 -5.84
N LYS A 85 -12.39 -0.81 -6.09
CA LYS A 85 -13.82 -0.92 -6.37
C LYS A 85 -14.15 -1.36 -7.79
N GLU A 86 -13.37 -0.89 -8.78
CA GLU A 86 -13.79 -0.89 -10.19
C GLU A 86 -12.86 -1.70 -11.09
N TRP A 87 -11.61 -1.91 -10.66
CA TRP A 87 -10.64 -2.66 -11.46
C TRP A 87 -10.33 -4.03 -10.84
N HIS A 88 -9.64 -4.06 -9.70
CA HIS A 88 -9.29 -5.29 -9.01
C HIS A 88 -9.04 -5.03 -7.52
N PRO A 89 -9.63 -5.83 -6.60
CA PRO A 89 -10.43 -7.05 -6.79
C PRO A 89 -11.92 -6.81 -7.09
N GLN A 90 -12.36 -5.58 -7.32
CA GLN A 90 -13.76 -5.17 -7.51
C GLN A 90 -14.58 -5.31 -6.23
N GLU A 91 -13.99 -5.00 -5.10
CA GLU A 91 -14.61 -5.07 -3.80
C GLU A 91 -14.67 -3.69 -3.13
N LYS A 92 -15.77 -3.41 -2.43
CA LYS A 92 -16.04 -2.11 -1.81
C LYS A 92 -15.86 -2.13 -0.30
N LEU A 93 -16.23 -3.26 0.33
CA LEU A 93 -16.27 -3.35 1.78
C LEU A 93 -14.87 -3.58 2.35
N ILE A 94 -14.53 -2.81 3.37
CA ILE A 94 -13.23 -2.95 4.05
C ILE A 94 -13.08 -4.36 4.62
N ASP A 95 -14.14 -4.91 5.22
CA ASP A 95 -14.10 -6.26 5.80
C ASP A 95 -13.80 -7.33 4.77
N GLU A 96 -14.38 -7.23 3.58
CA GLU A 96 -14.12 -8.15 2.46
C GLU A 96 -12.69 -7.98 1.91
N LEU A 97 -12.25 -6.71 1.73
CA LEU A 97 -10.91 -6.42 1.24
C LEU A 97 -9.83 -6.97 2.18
N ILE A 98 -9.97 -6.82 3.50
CA ILE A 98 -8.99 -7.33 4.45
C ILE A 98 -9.01 -8.86 4.59
N ALA A 99 -10.15 -9.49 4.32
CA ALA A 99 -10.33 -10.94 4.37
C ALA A 99 -9.72 -11.65 3.15
N LEU A 100 -9.54 -10.95 2.01
CA LEU A 100 -8.90 -11.54 0.84
C LEU A 100 -7.46 -11.96 1.15
N PRO A 101 -7.02 -13.17 0.76
CA PRO A 101 -5.64 -13.59 0.97
C PRO A 101 -4.68 -12.72 0.15
N ALA A 102 -3.46 -12.52 0.66
CA ALA A 102 -2.44 -11.73 -0.04
C ALA A 102 -2.11 -12.31 -1.43
N GLU A 103 -2.21 -13.62 -1.58
CA GLU A 103 -1.94 -14.35 -2.83
C GLU A 103 -3.10 -14.30 -3.84
N GLY A 104 -4.31 -13.90 -3.40
CA GLY A 104 -5.51 -13.81 -4.24
C GLY A 104 -5.58 -12.55 -5.10
N HIS A 105 -4.54 -11.72 -5.08
CA HIS A 105 -4.50 -10.46 -5.80
C HIS A 105 -3.86 -10.55 -7.19
N ALA A 106 -3.44 -11.73 -7.62
CA ALA A 106 -2.80 -11.95 -8.89
C ALA A 106 -3.83 -12.38 -9.95
N SER A 107 -3.87 -11.62 -11.01
CA SER A 107 -4.67 -11.73 -12.22
C SER A 107 -6.09 -11.14 -12.16
N ALA A 108 -6.33 -10.13 -12.97
CA ALA A 108 -7.70 -9.77 -13.37
C ALA A 108 -8.25 -10.93 -14.22
N ALA A 109 -9.39 -11.49 -13.82
CA ALA A 109 -10.04 -12.58 -14.57
C ALA A 109 -10.28 -12.13 -16.02
N GLY A 110 -9.69 -12.85 -16.99
CA GLY A 110 -9.83 -12.56 -18.42
C GLY A 110 -8.80 -11.62 -19.03
N SER A 111 -7.71 -11.26 -18.32
CA SER A 111 -6.57 -10.54 -18.89
C SER A 111 -5.45 -11.49 -19.29
N ASP A 112 -4.75 -11.18 -20.40
CA ASP A 112 -3.59 -11.93 -20.89
C ASP A 112 -2.29 -11.57 -20.14
N TYR A 113 -2.38 -10.79 -19.05
CA TYR A 113 -1.23 -10.34 -18.25
C TYR A 113 -1.47 -10.54 -16.74
N GLU A 114 -0.38 -10.58 -15.99
CA GLU A 114 -0.42 -10.70 -14.53
C GLU A 114 -0.56 -9.32 -13.85
N LEU A 115 -1.61 -9.12 -13.05
CA LEU A 115 -1.87 -7.90 -12.27
C LEU A 115 -1.89 -8.22 -10.78
N TYR A 116 -1.18 -7.46 -9.98
CA TYR A 116 -1.28 -7.49 -8.52
C TYR A 116 -1.60 -6.10 -7.97
N VAL A 117 -2.61 -6.02 -7.12
CA VAL A 117 -2.95 -4.77 -6.41
C VAL A 117 -2.63 -4.93 -4.93
N ALA A 118 -1.59 -4.24 -4.49
CA ALA A 118 -1.15 -4.20 -3.10
C ALA A 118 -1.82 -3.05 -2.35
N TYR A 119 -2.45 -3.36 -1.24
CA TYR A 119 -3.07 -2.39 -0.33
C TYR A 119 -2.97 -2.88 1.12
N GLN A 120 -3.22 -2.00 2.09
CA GLN A 120 -3.03 -2.29 3.50
C GLN A 120 -3.87 -3.48 3.96
N LYS A 121 -3.26 -4.32 4.76
CA LYS A 121 -3.85 -5.46 5.46
C LYS A 121 -3.69 -5.25 6.96
N PRO A 122 -4.43 -5.99 7.81
CA PRO A 122 -4.17 -5.99 9.24
C PRO A 122 -2.72 -6.34 9.53
N VAL A 123 -2.04 -5.50 10.29
CA VAL A 123 -0.62 -5.66 10.65
C VAL A 123 -0.43 -5.71 12.16
N LYS A 124 0.65 -6.34 12.58
CA LYS A 124 1.14 -6.26 13.94
C LYS A 124 2.02 -5.02 14.07
N VAL A 125 1.75 -4.21 15.09
CA VAL A 125 2.60 -3.07 15.42
C VAL A 125 3.99 -3.57 15.83
N GLU A 126 5.06 -2.92 15.38
CA GLU A 126 6.42 -3.30 15.75
C GLU A 126 6.61 -3.21 17.27
N GLY A 127 7.11 -4.26 17.88
CA GLY A 127 7.31 -4.35 19.34
C GLY A 127 6.08 -4.80 20.14
N ALA A 128 4.90 -4.93 19.54
CA ALA A 128 3.70 -5.43 20.21
C ALA A 128 3.88 -6.87 20.71
N ALA A 129 3.27 -7.20 21.85
CA ALA A 129 3.34 -8.54 22.45
C ALA A 129 2.66 -9.60 21.57
N GLU A 130 3.03 -10.86 21.77
CA GLU A 130 2.34 -11.96 21.11
C GLU A 130 0.89 -12.05 21.65
N GLY A 131 -0.08 -11.96 20.74
CA GLY A 131 -1.51 -11.94 21.10
C GLY A 131 -2.16 -10.56 21.11
N ASP A 132 -1.40 -9.48 20.94
CA ASP A 132 -1.98 -8.16 20.75
C ASP A 132 -2.80 -8.11 19.46
N ALA A 133 -3.86 -7.30 19.49
CA ALA A 133 -4.74 -7.11 18.34
C ALA A 133 -3.97 -6.53 17.13
N LEU A 134 -4.34 -6.99 15.94
CA LEU A 134 -3.85 -6.40 14.70
C LEU A 134 -4.55 -5.07 14.46
N VAL A 135 -3.83 -4.11 13.94
CA VAL A 135 -4.36 -2.83 13.47
C VAL A 135 -4.44 -2.80 11.95
N ILE A 136 -5.36 -2.01 11.40
CA ILE A 136 -5.56 -1.89 9.96
C ILE A 136 -5.10 -0.50 9.53
N PRO A 137 -3.90 -0.35 8.95
CA PRO A 137 -3.43 0.94 8.47
C PRO A 137 -4.35 1.45 7.35
N ARG A 138 -4.58 2.76 7.29
CA ARG A 138 -5.38 3.37 6.24
C ARG A 138 -4.57 3.72 5.00
N THR A 139 -3.36 4.22 5.20
CA THR A 139 -2.47 4.71 4.14
C THR A 139 -1.09 4.07 4.23
N PHE A 140 -0.27 4.34 3.20
CA PHE A 140 1.11 3.88 3.17
C PHE A 140 1.91 4.37 4.38
N GLU A 141 1.75 5.64 4.77
CA GLU A 141 2.49 6.22 5.89
C GLU A 141 2.12 5.58 7.22
N ASP A 142 0.82 5.31 7.44
CA ASP A 142 0.36 4.62 8.66
C ASP A 142 1.04 3.24 8.77
N ALA A 143 0.98 2.45 7.69
CA ALA A 143 1.61 1.13 7.64
C ALA A 143 3.13 1.21 7.85
N LEU A 144 3.79 2.19 7.21
CA LEU A 144 5.23 2.40 7.36
C LEU A 144 5.62 2.69 8.80
N ILE A 145 4.88 3.55 9.49
CA ILE A 145 5.16 3.92 10.88
C ILE A 145 4.92 2.71 11.80
N LEU A 146 3.74 2.09 11.72
CA LEU A 146 3.34 0.98 12.59
C LEU A 146 4.30 -0.23 12.51
N GLU A 147 4.85 -0.49 11.32
CA GLU A 147 5.76 -1.61 11.08
C GLU A 147 7.26 -1.24 11.26
N ASN A 148 7.59 0.03 11.57
CA ASN A 148 8.96 0.54 11.67
C ASN A 148 9.16 1.53 12.83
N LEU A 149 8.49 1.36 13.97
CA LEU A 149 8.56 2.31 15.09
C LEU A 149 10.00 2.62 15.51
N SER A 150 10.85 1.59 15.59
CA SER A 150 12.27 1.74 15.98
C SER A 150 13.09 2.55 14.98
N ALA A 151 12.77 2.48 13.68
CA ALA A 151 13.45 3.26 12.65
C ALA A 151 12.90 4.68 12.60
N VAL A 152 11.58 4.82 12.66
CA VAL A 152 10.88 6.12 12.61
C VAL A 152 11.23 6.99 13.83
N ALA A 153 11.41 6.38 15.00
CA ALA A 153 11.89 7.08 16.21
C ALA A 153 13.26 7.75 16.04
N LYS A 154 14.03 7.39 15.00
CA LYS A 154 15.33 7.98 14.66
C LYS A 154 15.25 9.00 13.52
N ALA A 155 14.09 9.16 12.89
CA ALA A 155 13.90 10.16 11.86
C ALA A 155 13.86 11.56 12.49
N GLU A 156 14.64 12.50 11.95
CA GLU A 156 14.81 13.83 12.49
C GLU A 156 14.79 14.85 11.35
N GLY A 157 14.36 16.07 11.65
CA GLY A 157 14.46 17.21 10.72
C GLY A 157 13.16 17.99 10.59
N SER A 158 12.03 17.33 10.42
CA SER A 158 10.74 18.01 10.25
C SER A 158 9.89 18.01 11.52
N VAL A 159 9.00 18.98 11.61
CA VAL A 159 7.96 19.06 12.68
C VAL A 159 7.08 17.80 12.67
N THR A 160 6.84 17.22 11.50
CA THR A 160 6.06 15.99 11.37
C THR A 160 6.78 14.82 12.02
N SER A 161 8.08 14.64 11.77
CA SER A 161 8.91 13.61 12.42
C SER A 161 8.94 13.79 13.95
N ASP A 162 9.04 15.03 14.43
CA ASP A 162 9.03 15.32 15.88
C ASP A 162 7.69 14.91 16.52
N LYS A 163 6.57 15.20 15.89
CA LYS A 163 5.25 14.81 16.36
C LYS A 163 5.03 13.29 16.34
N ILE A 164 5.47 12.62 15.28
CA ILE A 164 5.40 11.15 15.18
C ILE A 164 6.23 10.52 16.30
N ARG A 165 7.46 11.00 16.54
CA ARG A 165 8.30 10.51 17.63
C ARG A 165 7.65 10.71 19.01
N ALA A 166 6.97 11.84 19.21
CA ALA A 166 6.27 12.10 20.46
C ALA A 166 5.15 11.06 20.68
N ILE A 167 4.33 10.79 19.66
CA ILE A 167 3.27 9.78 19.73
C ILE A 167 3.85 8.38 19.97
N VAL A 168 4.91 8.00 19.26
CA VAL A 168 5.56 6.70 19.41
C VAL A 168 6.19 6.53 20.81
N ALA A 169 6.66 7.62 21.42
CA ALA A 169 7.27 7.60 22.75
C ALA A 169 6.24 7.46 23.90
N GLU A 170 4.95 7.64 23.64
CA GLU A 170 3.88 7.50 24.65
C GLU A 170 3.55 6.06 25.00
N ASP A 171 4.16 5.05 24.32
CA ASP A 171 3.92 3.61 24.53
C ASP A 171 2.44 3.24 24.52
N LEU A 172 1.72 3.81 23.56
CA LEU A 172 0.28 3.62 23.39
C LEU A 172 -0.06 2.21 22.91
N SER A 173 -1.26 1.74 23.21
CA SER A 173 -1.83 0.54 22.60
C SER A 173 -1.96 0.71 21.09
N GLY A 174 -2.05 -0.41 20.34
CA GLY A 174 -2.16 -0.37 18.89
C GLY A 174 -3.28 0.54 18.38
N ASP A 175 -4.46 0.50 19.01
CA ASP A 175 -5.61 1.33 18.64
C ASP A 175 -5.39 2.83 18.95
N ASP A 176 -4.87 3.15 20.14
CA ASP A 176 -4.61 4.54 20.55
C ASP A 176 -3.48 5.15 19.73
N LEU A 177 -2.43 4.35 19.44
CA LEU A 177 -1.34 4.75 18.55
C LEU A 177 -1.87 5.08 17.16
N GLU A 178 -2.73 4.22 16.60
CA GLU A 178 -3.29 4.43 15.27
C GLU A 178 -4.23 5.64 15.22
N ASP A 179 -5.04 5.89 16.25
CA ASP A 179 -5.87 7.08 16.35
C ASP A 179 -5.02 8.37 16.35
N GLY A 180 -3.95 8.40 17.14
CA GLY A 180 -3.01 9.52 17.18
C GLY A 180 -2.32 9.76 15.82
N LEU A 181 -1.88 8.70 15.17
CA LEU A 181 -1.27 8.78 13.84
C LEU A 181 -2.28 9.22 12.78
N PHE A 182 -3.49 8.68 12.80
CA PHE A 182 -4.55 9.04 11.85
C PHE A 182 -4.87 10.54 11.88
N ASP A 183 -5.01 11.12 13.06
CA ASP A 183 -5.31 12.55 13.20
C ASP A 183 -4.12 13.42 12.79
N LEU A 184 -2.90 13.01 13.12
CA LEU A 184 -1.69 13.71 12.70
C LEU A 184 -1.52 13.68 11.19
N LEU A 185 -1.62 12.51 10.56
CA LEU A 185 -1.31 12.32 9.14
C LEU A 185 -2.35 12.91 8.18
N LYS A 186 -3.53 13.29 8.67
CA LYS A 186 -4.50 14.10 7.90
C LYS A 186 -3.99 15.49 7.52
N ILE A 187 -3.17 16.09 8.38
CA ILE A 187 -2.72 17.48 8.29
C ILE A 187 -1.20 17.60 8.15
N ALA A 188 -0.47 16.50 8.24
CA ALA A 188 0.99 16.50 8.25
C ALA A 188 1.60 16.73 6.86
N GLU A 189 2.78 17.31 6.85
CA GLU A 189 3.62 17.39 5.66
C GLU A 189 4.33 16.04 5.42
N LYS A 190 3.63 15.11 4.77
CA LYS A 190 4.09 13.74 4.52
C LYS A 190 5.41 13.68 3.74
N ALA A 191 5.61 14.63 2.81
CA ALA A 191 6.84 14.70 2.02
C ALA A 191 8.08 14.99 2.88
N ALA A 192 7.96 15.89 3.87
CA ALA A 192 9.04 16.21 4.80
C ALA A 192 9.39 14.98 5.67
N PHE A 193 8.39 14.31 6.23
CA PHE A 193 8.58 13.05 6.97
C PHE A 193 9.25 11.97 6.11
N ALA A 194 8.82 11.81 4.85
CA ALA A 194 9.42 10.84 3.95
C ALA A 194 10.91 11.13 3.69
N LEU A 195 11.29 12.42 3.53
CA LEU A 195 12.69 12.81 3.38
C LEU A 195 13.51 12.48 4.63
N ASP A 196 12.98 12.76 5.83
CA ASP A 196 13.67 12.43 7.08
C ASP A 196 13.90 10.92 7.21
N CYS A 197 12.91 10.11 6.82
CA CYS A 197 13.06 8.66 6.77
C CYS A 197 14.14 8.20 5.78
N LEU A 198 14.27 8.86 4.63
CA LEU A 198 15.30 8.55 3.64
C LEU A 198 16.72 8.96 4.08
N MET A 199 16.82 9.88 5.05
CA MET A 199 18.10 10.36 5.61
C MET A 199 18.59 9.53 6.80
N LEU A 200 17.90 8.45 7.15
CA LEU A 200 18.36 7.54 8.20
C LEU A 200 19.78 7.02 7.92
N LYS A 201 20.60 6.94 8.96
CA LYS A 201 22.02 6.49 8.86
C LYS A 201 22.15 5.08 8.29
N ASP A 202 21.20 4.20 8.63
CA ASP A 202 21.09 2.87 8.04
C ASP A 202 19.87 2.83 7.09
N PRO A 203 20.11 2.87 5.78
CA PRO A 203 19.03 2.83 4.79
C PRO A 203 18.20 1.53 4.83
N LYS A 204 18.76 0.44 5.35
CA LYS A 204 18.07 -0.85 5.46
C LYS A 204 17.21 -0.97 6.72
N ALA A 205 17.37 -0.07 7.69
CA ALA A 205 16.57 -0.06 8.90
C ALA A 205 15.09 0.20 8.60
N LEU A 206 14.80 1.00 7.57
CA LEU A 206 13.43 1.26 7.11
C LEU A 206 12.98 0.13 6.18
N LYS A 207 12.09 -0.71 6.66
CA LYS A 207 11.52 -1.82 5.88
C LYS A 207 10.29 -1.35 5.11
N PRO A 208 10.04 -1.88 3.89
CA PRO A 208 8.77 -1.62 3.23
C PRO A 208 7.62 -2.21 4.05
N PRO A 209 6.45 -1.55 4.10
CA PRO A 209 5.26 -2.14 4.71
C PRO A 209 4.98 -3.54 4.16
N SER A 210 4.47 -4.43 5.00
CA SER A 210 4.32 -5.86 4.69
C SER A 210 3.53 -6.10 3.40
N TYR A 211 2.44 -5.36 3.16
CA TYR A 211 1.66 -5.46 1.93
C TYR A 211 2.44 -4.99 0.69
N THR A 212 3.24 -3.94 0.83
CA THR A 212 4.14 -3.44 -0.23
C THR A 212 5.23 -4.47 -0.53
N ALA A 213 5.82 -5.05 0.53
CA ALA A 213 6.83 -6.09 0.38
C ALA A 213 6.27 -7.35 -0.29
N ALA A 214 5.02 -7.72 0.01
CA ALA A 214 4.34 -8.83 -0.68
C ALA A 214 4.16 -8.55 -2.18
N GLY A 215 3.68 -7.35 -2.53
CA GLY A 215 3.56 -6.92 -3.93
C GLY A 215 4.88 -6.90 -4.67
N LEU A 216 5.95 -6.37 -4.06
CA LEU A 216 7.28 -6.31 -4.68
C LEU A 216 7.88 -7.72 -4.87
N ARG A 217 7.69 -8.65 -3.91
CA ARG A 217 8.11 -10.06 -4.08
C ARG A 217 7.37 -10.75 -5.22
N TRP A 218 6.06 -10.55 -5.29
CA TRP A 218 5.27 -11.07 -6.39
C TRP A 218 5.77 -10.51 -7.74
N PHE A 219 5.98 -9.20 -7.81
CA PHE A 219 6.44 -8.54 -9.04
C PHE A 219 7.83 -9.01 -9.47
N GLU A 220 8.76 -9.20 -8.53
CA GLU A 220 10.09 -9.78 -8.80
C GLU A 220 9.99 -11.17 -9.43
N GLY A 221 9.05 -12.00 -8.95
CA GLY A 221 8.75 -13.30 -9.53
C GLY A 221 8.11 -13.23 -10.91
N ALA A 222 7.15 -12.33 -11.11
CA ALA A 222 6.44 -12.16 -12.38
C ALA A 222 7.39 -11.73 -13.51
N VAL A 223 8.16 -10.65 -13.31
CA VAL A 223 9.13 -10.17 -14.31
C VAL A 223 10.31 -11.15 -14.52
N GLY A 224 10.52 -12.10 -13.63
CA GLY A 224 11.50 -13.18 -13.79
C GLY A 224 11.05 -14.26 -14.76
N LYS A 225 9.75 -14.57 -14.80
CA LYS A 225 9.18 -15.58 -15.71
C LYS A 225 9.24 -15.15 -17.17
N ASP A 226 8.92 -13.89 -17.45
CA ASP A 226 8.90 -13.34 -18.81
C ASP A 226 10.24 -13.50 -19.55
N ILE A 227 11.37 -13.43 -18.82
CA ILE A 227 12.70 -13.61 -19.39
C ILE A 227 12.97 -15.08 -19.72
N LEU A 228 12.64 -15.98 -18.80
CA LEU A 228 12.82 -17.42 -19.02
C LEU A 228 12.02 -17.90 -20.23
N GLU A 229 10.79 -17.42 -20.40
CA GLU A 229 9.97 -17.75 -21.57
C GLU A 229 10.53 -17.16 -22.87
N SER A 230 11.05 -15.93 -22.83
CA SER A 230 11.65 -15.29 -24.00
C SER A 230 12.97 -15.97 -24.39
N GLU A 231 13.81 -16.39 -23.45
CA GLU A 231 15.04 -17.13 -23.70
C GLU A 231 14.76 -18.52 -24.23
N LEU A 232 13.75 -19.23 -23.71
CA LEU A 232 13.31 -20.54 -24.23
C LEU A 232 12.79 -20.44 -25.67
N LYS A 233 11.99 -19.41 -25.99
CA LYS A 233 11.52 -19.18 -27.37
C LYS A 233 12.66 -18.83 -28.32
N ALA A 234 13.62 -18.01 -27.89
CA ALA A 234 14.81 -17.68 -28.67
C ALA A 234 15.73 -18.90 -28.90
N GLY A 235 15.90 -19.74 -27.87
CA GLY A 235 16.67 -20.97 -27.97
C GLY A 235 16.07 -22.01 -28.94
N GLN A 236 14.75 -22.13 -28.98
CA GLN A 236 14.03 -22.99 -29.91
C GLN A 236 14.08 -22.49 -31.37
N ALA A 237 14.11 -21.16 -31.58
CA ALA A 237 14.23 -20.56 -32.91
C ALA A 237 15.63 -20.73 -33.51
N ASN A 238 16.68 -20.84 -32.69
CA ASN A 238 18.07 -21.01 -33.13
C ASN A 238 18.54 -22.49 -33.23
N GLY A 239 17.75 -23.44 -32.75
CA GLY A 239 18.06 -24.88 -32.78
C GLY A 239 17.50 -25.66 -33.99
N GLY A 240 16.88 -24.97 -34.94
CA GLY A 240 16.25 -25.55 -36.13
C GLY A 240 17.04 -25.37 -37.42
N HIS A 241 18.35 -25.74 -37.43
CA HIS A 241 19.14 -25.87 -38.66
C HIS A 241 19.89 -27.18 -38.65
#